data_110c2c686e84fb94a10dffcfc92c923c
#
_entry.id   110c2c686e84fb94a10dffcfc92c923c
#
_cell.length_a   1.000
_cell.length_b   1.000
_cell.length_c   1.000
_cell.angle_alpha   90.00
_cell.angle_beta   90.00
_cell.angle_gamma   90.00
#
_symmetry.space_group_name_H-M   'P 1'
#
loop_
_entity.id
_entity.type
_entity.pdbx_description
1 polymer ?
#
loop_
_entity_poly.entity_id
_entity_poly.type
_entity_poly.pdbx_seq_one_letter_code
_entity_poly.pdbx_strand_id
1 'polypeptide(L)'
;SSDETNMIACQVAYTLFNTPTKIARVRESAYLTRSGLFDNEAIPVDVLISPEQVVTNYIKRLIEYPGALQVIDFAGGKAQLVGVRAYYGGPLVGHELRQLREHMPQVDTRVAAIFRRNRAIIPRGDTVIEADDEVFFIAAKAHIRAVMGEMRRLEDNYKRIVIAGGGNIGERLAEAIEDRFRLKIVERSPARCRILAESLNNTVILQGSSSDKDLLMEENINDADIFLALTNDDEANIMSSLLAKRLGARKVMTLINNPAYVDLVQGGEIDIAISPQLATIGTLLTHVRRGDIASVHSLRRGAAEAIEAVAHGDAKSSKVVGRKIADIALPTGTTIGAIIRDEEVLIAHDKTVIESGDHVILFLVDKKYIRDIERLFQVGLSFF
;
A
#
# COMPACT_ATOMS: atom_id res chain seq x y z
N SER A 1 1.01 -24.46 0.97
CA SER A 1 -0.27 -25.06 1.38
C SER A 1 -1.37 -24.63 0.43
N SER A 2 -2.35 -25.50 0.16
CA SER A 2 -3.54 -25.16 -0.60
C SER A 2 -4.54 -24.40 0.27
N ASP A 3 -5.53 -23.77 -0.37
CA ASP A 3 -6.59 -23.06 0.34
C ASP A 3 -7.40 -24.01 1.24
N GLU A 4 -7.69 -25.24 0.73
CA GLU A 4 -8.39 -26.29 1.47
C GLU A 4 -7.61 -26.69 2.73
N THR A 5 -6.29 -26.85 2.62
CA THR A 5 -5.43 -27.17 3.78
C THR A 5 -5.51 -26.07 4.84
N ASN A 6 -5.51 -24.80 4.43
CA ASN A 6 -5.62 -23.67 5.37
C ASN A 6 -7.00 -23.64 6.04
N MET A 7 -8.07 -23.86 5.27
CA MET A 7 -9.44 -23.92 5.79
C MET A 7 -9.62 -25.07 6.79
N ILE A 8 -9.16 -26.28 6.45
CA ILE A 8 -9.23 -27.44 7.35
C ILE A 8 -8.39 -27.21 8.61
N ALA A 9 -7.21 -26.58 8.51
CA ALA A 9 -6.41 -26.26 9.69
C ALA A 9 -7.17 -25.31 10.65
N CYS A 10 -7.90 -24.32 10.13
CA CYS A 10 -8.76 -23.45 10.93
C CYS A 10 -9.91 -24.23 11.60
N GLN A 11 -10.53 -25.18 10.88
CA GLN A 11 -11.56 -26.06 11.42
C GLN A 11 -11.03 -26.90 12.59
N VAL A 12 -9.85 -27.50 12.44
CA VAL A 12 -9.19 -28.29 13.49
C VAL A 12 -8.85 -27.40 14.70
N ALA A 13 -8.30 -26.20 14.45
CA ALA A 13 -7.96 -25.25 15.51
C ALA A 13 -9.19 -24.82 16.32
N TYR A 14 -10.32 -24.63 15.67
CA TYR A 14 -11.59 -24.31 16.31
C TYR A 14 -12.12 -25.49 17.12
N THR A 15 -12.26 -26.67 16.48
CA THR A 15 -12.97 -27.83 17.06
C THR A 15 -12.20 -28.48 18.18
N LEU A 16 -10.86 -28.63 18.06
CA LEU A 16 -10.05 -29.37 19.02
C LEU A 16 -9.35 -28.47 20.03
N PHE A 17 -9.03 -27.23 19.66
CA PHE A 17 -8.22 -26.32 20.48
C PHE A 17 -8.94 -25.08 20.96
N ASN A 18 -10.20 -24.89 20.53
CA ASN A 18 -11.01 -23.73 20.86
C ASN A 18 -10.25 -22.39 20.64
N THR A 19 -9.50 -22.31 19.53
CA THR A 19 -8.67 -21.15 19.18
C THR A 19 -9.56 -19.94 18.92
N PRO A 20 -9.37 -18.80 19.62
CA PRO A 20 -10.30 -17.66 19.54
C PRO A 20 -10.25 -16.94 18.20
N THR A 21 -9.07 -16.83 17.56
CA THR A 21 -8.92 -16.14 16.27
C THR A 21 -8.20 -17.03 15.26
N LYS A 22 -8.86 -17.25 14.12
CA LYS A 22 -8.34 -18.06 13.03
C LYS A 22 -8.18 -17.21 11.79
N ILE A 23 -6.96 -17.18 11.24
CA ILE A 23 -6.60 -16.41 10.05
C ILE A 23 -6.22 -17.40 8.96
N ALA A 24 -6.90 -17.35 7.82
CA ALA A 24 -6.61 -18.21 6.68
C ALA A 24 -6.16 -17.41 5.45
N ARG A 25 -5.13 -17.94 4.76
CA ARG A 25 -4.81 -17.48 3.41
C ARG A 25 -5.69 -18.25 2.43
N VAL A 26 -6.52 -17.51 1.68
CA VAL A 26 -7.39 -18.04 0.62
C VAL A 26 -7.17 -17.24 -0.65
N ARG A 27 -6.81 -17.92 -1.74
CA ARG A 27 -6.46 -17.30 -3.03
C ARG A 27 -7.59 -17.38 -4.04
N GLU A 28 -8.32 -18.49 -4.00
CA GLU A 28 -9.39 -18.76 -4.97
C GLU A 28 -10.60 -17.85 -4.73
N SER A 29 -10.97 -17.11 -5.78
CA SER A 29 -12.08 -16.15 -5.71
C SER A 29 -13.43 -16.81 -5.45
N ALA A 30 -13.62 -18.02 -5.96
CA ALA A 30 -14.86 -18.78 -5.77
C ALA A 30 -15.18 -19.05 -4.28
N TYR A 31 -14.15 -19.16 -3.42
CA TYR A 31 -14.36 -19.27 -1.98
C TYR A 31 -14.70 -17.91 -1.34
N LEU A 32 -14.05 -16.82 -1.80
CA LEU A 32 -14.21 -15.49 -1.21
C LEU A 32 -15.56 -14.86 -1.46
N THR A 33 -16.25 -15.26 -2.53
CA THR A 33 -17.56 -14.71 -2.93
C THR A 33 -18.75 -15.45 -2.32
N ARG A 34 -18.53 -16.61 -1.68
CA ARG A 34 -19.64 -17.39 -1.06
C ARG A 34 -19.94 -16.86 0.34
N SER A 35 -21.07 -16.18 0.48
CA SER A 35 -21.59 -15.77 1.79
C SER A 35 -21.91 -17.01 2.64
N GLY A 36 -21.57 -16.97 3.95
CA GLY A 36 -21.82 -18.04 4.91
C GLY A 36 -20.88 -19.23 4.84
N LEU A 37 -19.89 -19.24 3.93
CA LEU A 37 -18.88 -20.30 3.90
C LEU A 37 -17.92 -20.20 5.10
N PHE A 38 -17.60 -18.98 5.52
CA PHE A 38 -16.64 -18.69 6.57
C PHE A 38 -17.34 -18.18 7.84
N ASP A 39 -18.10 -19.06 8.45
CA ASP A 39 -18.72 -18.83 9.76
C ASP A 39 -18.49 -20.02 10.69
N ASN A 40 -18.89 -19.89 11.95
CA ASN A 40 -18.67 -20.93 12.95
C ASN A 40 -19.48 -22.22 12.72
N GLU A 41 -20.52 -22.16 11.89
CA GLU A 41 -21.37 -23.32 11.56
C GLU A 41 -20.85 -24.09 10.35
N ALA A 42 -20.06 -23.42 9.47
CA ALA A 42 -19.45 -24.04 8.31
C ALA A 42 -17.92 -24.19 8.47
N ILE A 43 -17.14 -23.22 7.99
CA ILE A 43 -15.67 -23.24 8.14
C ILE A 43 -15.26 -22.02 8.98
N PRO A 44 -14.89 -22.20 10.26
CA PRO A 44 -14.67 -21.11 11.20
C PRO A 44 -13.35 -20.37 10.91
N VAL A 45 -13.41 -19.40 10.03
CA VAL A 45 -12.31 -18.49 9.69
C VAL A 45 -12.74 -17.07 10.02
N ASP A 46 -12.07 -16.42 10.95
CA ASP A 46 -12.39 -15.06 11.37
C ASP A 46 -11.83 -14.01 10.41
N VAL A 47 -10.68 -14.31 9.81
CA VAL A 47 -9.99 -13.39 8.89
C VAL A 47 -9.49 -14.12 7.66
N LEU A 48 -9.89 -13.62 6.49
CA LEU A 48 -9.43 -14.11 5.19
C LEU A 48 -8.38 -13.17 4.61
N ILE A 49 -7.23 -13.72 4.24
CA ILE A 49 -6.17 -12.97 3.57
C ILE A 49 -5.96 -13.55 2.16
N SER A 50 -6.23 -12.74 1.15
CA SER A 50 -5.88 -13.03 -0.25
C SER A 50 -4.70 -12.16 -0.67
N PRO A 51 -3.48 -12.70 -0.73
CA PRO A 51 -2.31 -11.94 -1.18
C PRO A 51 -2.50 -11.35 -2.57
N GLU A 52 -3.16 -12.08 -3.46
CA GLU A 52 -3.44 -11.65 -4.82
C GLU A 52 -4.33 -10.41 -4.84
N GLN A 53 -5.37 -10.37 -4.01
CA GLN A 53 -6.25 -9.21 -3.88
C GLN A 53 -5.52 -8.00 -3.26
N VAL A 54 -4.69 -8.24 -2.25
CA VAL A 54 -3.88 -7.19 -1.61
C VAL A 54 -2.94 -6.55 -2.64
N VAL A 55 -2.25 -7.37 -3.43
CA VAL A 55 -1.34 -6.89 -4.49
C VAL A 55 -2.10 -6.17 -5.60
N THR A 56 -3.23 -6.72 -6.06
CA THR A 56 -4.08 -6.07 -7.07
C THR A 56 -4.51 -4.67 -6.62
N ASN A 57 -4.99 -4.54 -5.39
CA ASN A 57 -5.40 -3.26 -4.82
C ASN A 57 -4.21 -2.29 -4.70
N TYR A 58 -3.04 -2.80 -4.32
CA TYR A 58 -1.82 -1.99 -4.24
C TYR A 58 -1.41 -1.42 -5.61
N ILE A 59 -1.39 -2.27 -6.65
CA ILE A 59 -1.07 -1.85 -8.02
C ILE A 59 -2.09 -0.84 -8.54
N LYS A 60 -3.39 -1.10 -8.33
CA LYS A 60 -4.47 -0.20 -8.73
C LYS A 60 -4.27 1.21 -8.16
N ARG A 61 -3.92 1.34 -6.87
CA ARG A 61 -3.62 2.64 -6.25
C ARG A 61 -2.42 3.33 -6.90
N LEU A 62 -1.37 2.60 -7.21
CA LEU A 62 -0.19 3.17 -7.91
C LEU A 62 -0.53 3.67 -9.31
N ILE A 63 -1.45 3.01 -10.01
CA ILE A 63 -1.95 3.44 -11.32
C ILE A 63 -2.79 4.72 -11.19
N GLU A 64 -3.57 4.87 -10.12
CA GLU A 64 -4.41 6.04 -9.87
C GLU A 64 -3.62 7.31 -9.53
N TYR A 65 -2.40 7.15 -9.00
CA TYR A 65 -1.51 8.26 -8.64
C TYR A 65 -0.18 8.19 -9.38
N PRO A 66 -0.14 8.66 -10.66
CA PRO A 66 1.08 8.68 -11.45
C PRO A 66 2.22 9.40 -10.72
N GLY A 67 3.36 8.74 -10.62
CA GLY A 67 4.50 9.28 -9.89
C GLY A 67 4.59 8.90 -8.42
N ALA A 68 3.56 8.31 -7.82
CA ALA A 68 3.66 7.74 -6.48
C ALA A 68 4.58 6.50 -6.46
N LEU A 69 5.34 6.36 -5.37
CA LEU A 69 6.13 5.18 -5.04
C LEU A 69 5.34 4.20 -4.17
N GLN A 70 4.47 4.74 -3.33
CA GLN A 70 3.61 3.98 -2.43
C GLN A 70 2.34 4.79 -2.15
N VAL A 71 1.19 4.12 -2.07
CA VAL A 71 -0.10 4.71 -1.71
C VAL A 71 -0.79 3.80 -0.71
N ILE A 72 -1.17 4.34 0.44
CA ILE A 72 -1.80 3.62 1.55
C ILE A 72 -3.07 4.37 1.96
N ASP A 73 -4.18 3.63 2.07
CA ASP A 73 -5.44 4.17 2.57
C ASP A 73 -5.56 3.96 4.07
N PHE A 74 -6.12 4.94 4.76
CA PHE A 74 -6.51 4.90 6.16
C PHE A 74 -7.99 5.25 6.34
N ALA A 75 -8.61 4.71 7.39
CA ALA A 75 -10.02 4.93 7.71
C ALA A 75 -10.95 4.76 6.47
N GLY A 76 -10.83 3.62 5.80
CA GLY A 76 -11.66 3.34 4.62
C GLY A 76 -11.36 4.23 3.39
N GLY A 77 -10.18 4.86 3.33
CA GLY A 77 -9.76 5.71 2.22
C GLY A 77 -10.08 7.20 2.38
N LYS A 78 -10.50 7.64 3.56
CA LYS A 78 -10.72 9.07 3.88
C LYS A 78 -9.42 9.84 3.87
N ALA A 79 -8.38 9.30 4.49
CA ALA A 79 -7.02 9.80 4.45
C ALA A 79 -6.12 8.86 3.66
N GLN A 80 -5.13 9.42 2.98
CA GLN A 80 -4.12 8.66 2.26
C GLN A 80 -2.71 9.11 2.64
N LEU A 81 -1.82 8.15 2.81
CA LEU A 81 -0.38 8.36 2.88
C LEU A 81 0.22 8.05 1.52
N VAL A 82 0.95 9.00 0.96
CA VAL A 82 1.58 8.83 -0.34
C VAL A 82 3.07 9.10 -0.24
N GLY A 83 3.87 8.17 -0.76
CA GLY A 83 5.30 8.32 -0.95
C GLY A 83 5.61 8.77 -2.36
N VAL A 84 6.39 9.83 -2.51
CA VAL A 84 6.85 10.33 -3.81
C VAL A 84 8.35 10.59 -3.76
N ARG A 85 9.00 10.56 -4.92
CA ARG A 85 10.36 11.07 -5.06
C ARG A 85 10.33 12.55 -5.41
N ALA A 86 11.05 13.35 -4.65
CA ALA A 86 11.22 14.78 -4.92
C ALA A 86 12.15 15.00 -6.13
N TYR A 87 11.74 15.81 -7.07
CA TYR A 87 12.53 16.15 -8.26
C TYR A 87 12.76 17.65 -8.38
N TYR A 88 13.85 18.04 -9.03
CA TYR A 88 14.09 19.42 -9.38
C TYR A 88 12.88 20.03 -10.12
N GLY A 89 12.45 21.20 -9.68
CA GLY A 89 11.26 21.90 -10.23
C GLY A 89 9.95 21.63 -9.49
N GLY A 90 9.97 20.79 -8.42
CA GLY A 90 8.88 20.81 -7.44
C GLY A 90 8.99 22.07 -6.58
N PRO A 91 7.88 22.82 -6.37
CA PRO A 91 7.92 24.13 -5.66
C PRO A 91 8.56 24.06 -4.27
N LEU A 92 8.40 22.95 -3.55
CA LEU A 92 8.95 22.79 -2.20
C LEU A 92 10.38 22.19 -2.17
N VAL A 93 10.89 21.74 -3.31
CA VAL A 93 12.25 21.15 -3.37
C VAL A 93 13.30 22.25 -3.26
N GLY A 94 14.20 22.11 -2.28
CA GLY A 94 15.16 23.16 -1.90
C GLY A 94 14.64 24.11 -0.82
N HIS A 95 13.41 23.93 -0.36
CA HIS A 95 12.77 24.78 0.64
C HIS A 95 12.45 24.02 1.93
N GLU A 96 12.25 24.78 3.01
CA GLU A 96 11.88 24.22 4.31
C GLU A 96 10.42 23.75 4.33
N LEU A 97 10.13 22.68 5.07
CA LEU A 97 8.77 22.13 5.19
C LEU A 97 7.73 23.12 5.72
N ARG A 98 8.14 24.12 6.54
CA ARG A 98 7.21 25.14 7.04
C ARG A 98 6.58 25.96 5.92
N GLN A 99 7.25 26.10 4.76
CA GLN A 99 6.75 26.83 3.60
C GLN A 99 5.60 26.09 2.87
N LEU A 100 5.43 24.78 3.12
CA LEU A 100 4.32 24.02 2.56
C LEU A 100 2.95 24.66 2.87
N ARG A 101 2.79 25.19 4.09
CA ARG A 101 1.56 25.88 4.51
C ARG A 101 1.37 27.22 3.78
N GLU A 102 2.45 27.88 3.40
CA GLU A 102 2.41 29.15 2.65
C GLU A 102 2.03 28.89 1.19
N HIS A 103 2.56 27.80 0.60
CA HIS A 103 2.26 27.41 -0.77
C HIS A 103 0.81 26.90 -0.93
N MET A 104 0.32 26.18 0.07
CA MET A 104 -1.00 25.54 0.02
C MET A 104 -1.84 25.85 1.29
N PRO A 105 -2.29 27.11 1.49
CA PRO A 105 -2.99 27.51 2.70
C PRO A 105 -4.36 26.84 2.88
N GLN A 106 -4.95 26.30 1.81
CA GLN A 106 -6.25 25.62 1.83
C GLN A 106 -6.13 24.09 1.94
N VAL A 107 -4.92 23.55 2.01
CA VAL A 107 -4.67 22.11 2.00
C VAL A 107 -3.96 21.72 3.29
N ASP A 108 -4.69 21.02 4.16
CA ASP A 108 -4.05 20.43 5.33
C ASP A 108 -3.33 19.14 4.94
N THR A 109 -2.02 19.12 5.22
CA THR A 109 -1.15 17.98 5.00
C THR A 109 0.01 17.97 5.99
N ARG A 110 0.58 16.78 6.21
CA ARG A 110 1.79 16.61 7.02
C ARG A 110 2.75 15.65 6.34
N VAL A 111 4.02 16.06 6.28
CA VAL A 111 5.10 15.13 5.91
C VAL A 111 5.36 14.21 7.10
N ALA A 112 5.21 12.92 6.84
CA ALA A 112 5.27 11.86 7.84
C ALA A 112 6.69 11.30 8.02
N ALA A 113 7.41 11.13 6.89
CA ALA A 113 8.78 10.64 6.87
C ALA A 113 9.48 11.13 5.60
N ILE A 114 10.79 11.31 5.70
CA ILE A 114 11.67 11.56 4.56
C ILE A 114 12.77 10.52 4.59
N PHE A 115 13.08 9.95 3.43
CA PHE A 115 14.24 9.06 3.30
C PHE A 115 15.22 9.67 2.31
N ARG A 116 16.39 9.98 2.80
CA ARG A 116 17.52 10.55 2.04
C ARG A 116 18.67 9.57 2.06
N ARG A 117 19.16 9.13 0.89
CA ARG A 117 20.29 8.18 0.76
C ARG A 117 20.16 6.99 1.72
N ASN A 118 18.97 6.36 1.75
CA ASN A 118 18.62 5.23 2.61
C ASN A 118 18.53 5.51 4.13
N ARG A 119 18.61 6.76 4.56
CA ARG A 119 18.46 7.14 5.97
C ARG A 119 17.10 7.81 6.19
N ALA A 120 16.39 7.40 7.23
CA ALA A 120 15.16 8.05 7.65
C ALA A 120 15.49 9.37 8.35
N ILE A 121 14.76 10.42 7.97
CA ILE A 121 14.80 11.75 8.58
C ILE A 121 13.42 12.00 9.20
N ILE A 122 13.39 12.38 10.48
CA ILE A 122 12.16 12.83 11.14
C ILE A 122 11.88 14.27 10.69
N PRO A 123 10.76 14.52 9.99
CA PRO A 123 10.46 15.83 9.44
C PRO A 123 10.24 16.86 10.56
N ARG A 124 10.84 18.02 10.41
CA ARG A 124 10.61 19.21 11.24
C ARG A 124 10.32 20.40 10.35
N GLY A 125 9.80 21.50 10.91
CA GLY A 125 9.47 22.69 10.13
C GLY A 125 10.66 23.30 9.38
N ASP A 126 11.88 23.16 9.90
CA ASP A 126 13.15 23.61 9.32
C ASP A 126 13.84 22.57 8.41
N THR A 127 13.25 21.38 8.26
CA THR A 127 13.80 20.37 7.37
C THR A 127 13.64 20.81 5.91
N VAL A 128 14.75 20.85 5.17
CA VAL A 128 14.75 21.16 3.75
C VAL A 128 14.58 19.87 2.94
N ILE A 129 13.68 19.89 1.96
CA ILE A 129 13.52 18.78 1.01
C ILE A 129 14.59 18.90 -0.08
N GLU A 130 15.38 17.86 -0.28
CA GLU A 130 16.36 17.77 -1.35
C GLU A 130 15.82 16.95 -2.54
N ALA A 131 16.37 17.19 -3.73
CA ALA A 131 16.08 16.32 -4.87
C ALA A 131 16.50 14.88 -4.54
N ASP A 132 15.75 13.92 -5.08
CA ASP A 132 15.85 12.48 -4.82
C ASP A 132 15.45 12.02 -3.41
N ASP A 133 14.99 12.91 -2.53
CA ASP A 133 14.34 12.49 -1.30
C ASP A 133 13.07 11.69 -1.61
N GLU A 134 12.86 10.59 -0.91
CA GLU A 134 11.57 9.91 -0.88
C GLU A 134 10.75 10.50 0.28
N VAL A 135 9.74 11.29 -0.08
CA VAL A 135 8.91 12.04 0.86
C VAL A 135 7.57 11.35 1.03
N PHE A 136 7.23 10.98 2.25
CA PHE A 136 5.94 10.41 2.63
C PHE A 136 5.10 11.48 3.31
N PHE A 137 3.92 11.75 2.77
CA PHE A 137 3.00 12.73 3.35
C PHE A 137 1.59 12.14 3.48
N ILE A 138 0.84 12.66 4.45
CA ILE A 138 -0.55 12.28 4.69
C ILE A 138 -1.46 13.49 4.45
N ALA A 139 -2.58 13.26 3.78
CA ALA A 139 -3.62 14.25 3.56
C ALA A 139 -4.98 13.56 3.33
N ALA A 140 -6.06 14.33 3.34
CA ALA A 140 -7.34 13.88 2.84
C ALA A 140 -7.21 13.48 1.36
N LYS A 141 -7.92 12.43 0.94
CA LYS A 141 -7.85 11.87 -0.43
C LYS A 141 -7.99 12.93 -1.53
N ALA A 142 -8.89 13.90 -1.32
CA ALA A 142 -9.13 14.98 -2.28
C ALA A 142 -7.90 15.87 -2.52
N HIS A 143 -6.98 15.96 -1.57
CA HIS A 143 -5.83 16.87 -1.59
C HIS A 143 -4.52 16.21 -2.06
N ILE A 144 -4.48 14.89 -2.20
CA ILE A 144 -3.25 14.14 -2.51
C ILE A 144 -2.53 14.66 -3.75
N ARG A 145 -3.26 14.91 -4.85
CA ARG A 145 -2.64 15.39 -6.11
C ARG A 145 -2.03 16.77 -5.97
N ALA A 146 -2.67 17.66 -5.20
CA ALA A 146 -2.13 18.99 -4.93
C ALA A 146 -0.78 18.88 -4.19
N VAL A 147 -0.73 18.08 -3.13
CA VAL A 147 0.51 17.87 -2.35
C VAL A 147 1.61 17.21 -3.19
N MET A 148 1.26 16.24 -4.04
CA MET A 148 2.24 15.64 -4.96
C MET A 148 2.87 16.71 -5.88
N GLY A 149 2.08 17.69 -6.32
CA GLY A 149 2.54 18.79 -7.17
C GLY A 149 3.61 19.67 -6.53
N GLU A 150 3.64 19.79 -5.19
CA GLU A 150 4.67 20.53 -4.47
C GLU A 150 6.04 19.82 -4.47
N MET A 151 6.04 18.50 -4.56
CA MET A 151 7.27 17.69 -4.52
C MET A 151 7.86 17.43 -5.91
N ARG A 152 7.02 17.51 -6.95
CA ARG A 152 7.39 17.17 -8.31
C ARG A 152 6.38 17.69 -9.33
N ARG A 153 6.82 17.83 -10.58
CA ARG A 153 5.87 18.03 -11.67
C ARG A 153 4.95 16.81 -11.77
N LEU A 154 3.64 17.04 -11.77
CA LEU A 154 2.65 15.97 -11.91
C LEU A 154 2.81 15.28 -13.27
N GLU A 155 2.74 13.96 -13.24
CA GLU A 155 2.69 13.15 -14.45
C GLU A 155 1.26 13.14 -15.02
N ASP A 156 1.16 13.03 -16.35
CA ASP A 156 -0.12 12.80 -17.01
C ASP A 156 -0.72 11.45 -16.57
N ASN A 157 -2.04 11.39 -16.60
CA ASN A 157 -2.75 10.15 -16.31
C ASN A 157 -2.34 9.06 -17.30
N TYR A 158 -2.12 7.87 -16.80
CA TYR A 158 -1.87 6.70 -17.62
C TYR A 158 -3.10 6.35 -18.46
N LYS A 159 -2.89 5.81 -19.66
CA LYS A 159 -3.93 5.41 -20.59
C LYS A 159 -3.71 4.00 -21.15
N ARG A 160 -2.46 3.62 -21.41
CA ARG A 160 -2.06 2.38 -22.05
C ARG A 160 -1.22 1.54 -21.09
N ILE A 161 -1.71 0.36 -20.78
CA ILE A 161 -1.07 -0.54 -19.82
C ILE A 161 -0.87 -1.90 -20.48
N VAL A 162 0.34 -2.42 -20.38
CA VAL A 162 0.69 -3.78 -20.82
C VAL A 162 0.98 -4.63 -19.59
N ILE A 163 0.31 -5.76 -19.46
CA ILE A 163 0.48 -6.73 -18.38
C ILE A 163 1.17 -7.97 -18.95
N ALA A 164 2.29 -8.33 -18.41
CA ALA A 164 2.99 -9.60 -18.67
C ALA A 164 2.60 -10.61 -17.60
N GLY A 165 1.84 -11.63 -17.99
CA GLY A 165 1.31 -12.68 -17.15
C GLY A 165 -0.19 -12.53 -16.84
N GLY A 166 -0.96 -13.45 -17.39
CA GLY A 166 -2.41 -13.58 -17.22
C GLY A 166 -2.82 -14.49 -16.05
N GLY A 167 -1.97 -14.63 -15.02
CA GLY A 167 -2.28 -15.35 -13.79
C GLY A 167 -3.35 -14.64 -12.93
N ASN A 168 -3.57 -15.13 -11.71
CA ASN A 168 -4.62 -14.61 -10.82
C ASN A 168 -4.51 -13.10 -10.54
N ILE A 169 -3.28 -12.57 -10.39
CA ILE A 169 -3.07 -11.12 -10.16
C ILE A 169 -3.35 -10.34 -11.44
N GLY A 170 -2.82 -10.80 -12.59
CA GLY A 170 -2.98 -10.13 -13.88
C GLY A 170 -4.44 -10.05 -14.32
N GLU A 171 -5.18 -11.15 -14.21
CA GLU A 171 -6.62 -11.22 -14.52
C GLU A 171 -7.43 -10.29 -13.61
N ARG A 172 -7.31 -10.42 -12.28
CA ARG A 172 -8.03 -9.56 -11.32
C ARG A 172 -7.72 -8.08 -11.49
N LEU A 173 -6.47 -7.76 -11.82
CA LEU A 173 -6.10 -6.38 -12.10
C LEU A 173 -6.78 -5.89 -13.38
N ALA A 174 -6.75 -6.69 -14.46
CA ALA A 174 -7.38 -6.34 -15.72
C ALA A 174 -8.90 -6.13 -15.53
N GLU A 175 -9.60 -7.06 -14.88
CA GLU A 175 -11.02 -6.92 -14.52
C GLU A 175 -11.31 -5.60 -13.77
N ALA A 176 -10.43 -5.21 -12.84
CA ALA A 176 -10.62 -4.03 -12.01
C ALA A 176 -10.39 -2.70 -12.73
N ILE A 177 -9.70 -2.69 -13.90
CA ILE A 177 -9.26 -1.46 -14.56
C ILE A 177 -9.57 -1.38 -16.06
N GLU A 178 -10.03 -2.46 -16.72
CA GLU A 178 -10.22 -2.51 -18.18
C GLU A 178 -11.24 -1.49 -18.73
N ASP A 179 -12.19 -1.05 -17.91
CA ASP A 179 -13.17 -0.01 -18.31
C ASP A 179 -12.56 1.39 -18.38
N ARG A 180 -11.41 1.60 -17.76
CA ARG A 180 -10.78 2.92 -17.61
C ARG A 180 -9.49 3.08 -18.43
N PHE A 181 -8.86 1.96 -18.78
CA PHE A 181 -7.55 1.94 -19.44
C PHE A 181 -7.57 1.03 -20.68
N ARG A 182 -6.69 1.30 -21.62
CA ARG A 182 -6.42 0.43 -22.76
C ARG A 182 -5.44 -0.64 -22.31
N LEU A 183 -5.92 -1.87 -22.16
CA LEU A 183 -5.13 -2.98 -21.63
C LEU A 183 -4.72 -3.96 -22.71
N LYS A 184 -3.50 -4.46 -22.57
CA LYS A 184 -3.01 -5.65 -23.26
C LYS A 184 -2.43 -6.62 -22.23
N ILE A 185 -2.73 -7.91 -22.37
CA ILE A 185 -2.11 -8.98 -21.58
C ILE A 185 -1.27 -9.85 -22.49
N VAL A 186 0.00 -10.02 -22.18
CA VAL A 186 0.89 -10.98 -22.82
C VAL A 186 0.93 -12.24 -21.95
N GLU A 187 0.44 -13.36 -22.49
CA GLU A 187 0.36 -14.64 -21.77
C GLU A 187 0.91 -15.77 -22.65
N ARG A 188 1.72 -16.64 -22.05
CA ARG A 188 2.40 -17.73 -22.79
C ARG A 188 1.49 -18.92 -23.03
N SER A 189 0.59 -19.24 -22.10
CA SER A 189 -0.28 -20.43 -22.16
C SER A 189 -1.48 -20.20 -23.07
N PRO A 190 -1.63 -20.98 -24.18
CA PRO A 190 -2.81 -20.88 -25.04
C PRO A 190 -4.13 -21.16 -24.31
N ALA A 191 -4.10 -22.11 -23.36
CA ALA A 191 -5.28 -22.43 -22.57
C ALA A 191 -5.71 -21.25 -21.67
N ARG A 192 -4.72 -20.58 -21.07
CA ARG A 192 -4.98 -19.40 -20.23
C ARG A 192 -5.46 -18.20 -21.06
N CYS A 193 -4.87 -17.99 -22.25
CA CYS A 193 -5.34 -16.95 -23.18
C CYS A 193 -6.83 -17.09 -23.50
N ARG A 194 -7.34 -18.31 -23.71
CA ARG A 194 -8.77 -18.56 -23.97
C ARG A 194 -9.64 -18.16 -22.78
N ILE A 195 -9.25 -18.58 -21.57
CA ILE A 195 -9.97 -18.22 -20.33
C ILE A 195 -10.05 -16.71 -20.17
N LEU A 196 -8.91 -16.02 -20.36
CA LEU A 196 -8.86 -14.55 -20.26
C LEU A 196 -9.73 -13.86 -21.32
N ALA A 197 -9.75 -14.38 -22.53
CA ALA A 197 -10.58 -13.84 -23.61
C ALA A 197 -12.08 -14.05 -23.38
N GLU A 198 -12.46 -15.04 -22.55
CA GLU A 198 -13.85 -15.28 -22.13
C GLU A 198 -14.26 -14.42 -20.92
N SER A 199 -13.30 -14.13 -20.03
CA SER A 199 -13.58 -13.38 -18.78
C SER A 199 -13.45 -11.86 -18.91
N LEU A 200 -12.59 -11.37 -19.83
CA LEU A 200 -12.30 -9.93 -20.02
C LEU A 200 -12.97 -9.39 -21.28
N ASN A 201 -13.56 -8.20 -21.18
CA ASN A 201 -14.34 -7.61 -22.26
C ASN A 201 -13.60 -6.54 -23.07
N ASN A 202 -12.74 -5.77 -22.41
CA ASN A 202 -12.07 -4.60 -23.00
C ASN A 202 -10.53 -4.74 -23.05
N THR A 203 -10.03 -5.97 -22.85
CA THR A 203 -8.59 -6.27 -22.79
C THR A 203 -8.14 -7.08 -23.99
N VAL A 204 -7.07 -6.66 -24.66
CA VAL A 204 -6.46 -7.42 -25.77
C VAL A 204 -5.55 -8.52 -25.19
N ILE A 205 -5.81 -9.76 -25.57
CA ILE A 205 -5.01 -10.91 -25.13
C ILE A 205 -4.03 -11.31 -26.23
N LEU A 206 -2.75 -11.28 -25.91
CA LEU A 206 -1.64 -11.61 -26.82
C LEU A 206 -0.98 -12.90 -26.36
N GLN A 207 -1.00 -13.93 -27.21
CA GLN A 207 -0.31 -15.17 -26.91
C GLN A 207 1.17 -15.05 -27.26
N GLY A 208 2.05 -15.12 -26.27
CA GLY A 208 3.49 -15.03 -26.48
C GLY A 208 4.30 -14.89 -25.21
N SER A 209 5.59 -14.71 -25.37
CA SER A 209 6.52 -14.44 -24.27
C SER A 209 6.66 -12.95 -24.04
N SER A 210 6.57 -12.52 -22.80
CA SER A 210 6.85 -11.11 -22.41
C SER A 210 8.32 -10.71 -22.57
N SER A 211 9.21 -11.67 -22.85
CA SER A 211 10.61 -11.44 -23.19
C SER A 211 10.87 -11.47 -24.69
N ASP A 212 9.84 -11.58 -25.51
CA ASP A 212 9.94 -11.53 -26.97
C ASP A 212 9.95 -10.05 -27.42
N LYS A 213 11.11 -9.63 -27.90
CA LYS A 213 11.33 -8.24 -28.34
C LYS A 213 10.44 -7.88 -29.54
N ASP A 214 10.29 -8.78 -30.49
CA ASP A 214 9.58 -8.50 -31.74
C ASP A 214 8.08 -8.37 -31.44
N LEU A 215 7.51 -9.26 -30.64
CA LEU A 215 6.14 -9.15 -30.15
C LEU A 215 5.90 -7.82 -29.43
N LEU A 216 6.78 -7.42 -28.50
CA LEU A 216 6.61 -6.18 -27.77
C LEU A 216 6.68 -4.94 -28.68
N MET A 217 7.54 -4.97 -29.71
CA MET A 217 7.66 -3.87 -30.67
C MET A 217 6.46 -3.80 -31.63
N GLU A 218 5.97 -4.93 -32.14
CA GLU A 218 4.76 -5.01 -32.96
C GLU A 218 3.54 -4.47 -32.22
N GLU A 219 3.49 -4.68 -30.90
CA GLU A 219 2.42 -4.21 -30.02
C GLU A 219 2.63 -2.80 -29.47
N ASN A 220 3.62 -2.08 -30.00
CA ASN A 220 3.93 -0.68 -29.67
C ASN A 220 4.21 -0.45 -28.17
N ILE A 221 5.13 -1.24 -27.60
CA ILE A 221 5.54 -1.13 -26.18
C ILE A 221 6.08 0.27 -25.85
N ASN A 222 6.68 0.97 -26.79
CA ASN A 222 7.19 2.33 -26.65
C ASN A 222 6.09 3.37 -26.38
N ASP A 223 4.85 3.04 -26.68
CA ASP A 223 3.66 3.86 -26.40
C ASP A 223 3.00 3.51 -25.05
N ALA A 224 3.49 2.46 -24.36
CA ALA A 224 2.93 2.04 -23.10
C ALA A 224 3.30 3.02 -21.98
N ASP A 225 2.29 3.50 -21.26
CA ASP A 225 2.51 4.30 -20.05
C ASP A 225 3.04 3.44 -18.91
N ILE A 226 2.54 2.20 -18.80
CA ILE A 226 2.98 1.23 -17.79
C ILE A 226 3.15 -0.15 -18.42
N PHE A 227 4.25 -0.81 -18.08
CA PHE A 227 4.43 -2.26 -18.25
C PHE A 227 4.46 -2.91 -16.86
N LEU A 228 3.60 -3.92 -16.68
CA LEU A 228 3.44 -4.67 -15.42
C LEU A 228 3.89 -6.11 -15.62
N ALA A 229 4.99 -6.53 -15.01
CA ALA A 229 5.43 -7.92 -15.02
C ALA A 229 4.87 -8.65 -13.79
N LEU A 230 3.87 -9.52 -13.99
CA LEU A 230 3.06 -10.15 -12.95
C LEU A 230 3.02 -11.68 -13.05
N THR A 231 4.07 -12.30 -13.62
CA THR A 231 4.18 -13.76 -13.66
C THR A 231 4.65 -14.33 -12.31
N ASN A 232 4.68 -15.65 -12.19
CA ASN A 232 5.20 -16.34 -11.00
C ASN A 232 6.73 -16.51 -10.99
N ASP A 233 7.41 -16.06 -12.03
CA ASP A 233 8.85 -16.20 -12.25
C ASP A 233 9.53 -14.85 -12.11
N ASP A 234 10.28 -14.68 -11.03
CA ASP A 234 10.92 -13.40 -10.68
C ASP A 234 11.96 -12.98 -11.73
N GLU A 235 12.74 -13.91 -12.26
CA GLU A 235 13.76 -13.65 -13.27
C GLU A 235 13.09 -13.22 -14.59
N ALA A 236 12.02 -13.89 -15.01
CA ALA A 236 11.26 -13.52 -16.19
C ALA A 236 10.61 -12.13 -16.01
N ASN A 237 10.09 -11.82 -14.81
CA ASN A 237 9.51 -10.52 -14.51
C ASN A 237 10.57 -9.41 -14.57
N ILE A 238 11.75 -9.62 -13.98
CA ILE A 238 12.85 -8.65 -14.00
C ILE A 238 13.32 -8.42 -15.43
N MET A 239 13.59 -9.50 -16.17
CA MET A 239 14.14 -9.39 -17.53
C MET A 239 13.15 -8.77 -18.51
N SER A 240 11.86 -9.13 -18.46
CA SER A 240 10.83 -8.52 -19.30
C SER A 240 10.61 -7.05 -18.97
N SER A 241 10.68 -6.67 -17.69
CA SER A 241 10.59 -5.26 -17.26
C SER A 241 11.75 -4.42 -17.76
N LEU A 242 12.99 -4.93 -17.66
CA LEU A 242 14.19 -4.27 -18.19
C LEU A 242 14.10 -4.14 -19.72
N LEU A 243 13.65 -5.18 -20.42
CA LEU A 243 13.45 -5.14 -21.85
C LEU A 243 12.39 -4.11 -22.24
N ALA A 244 11.22 -4.12 -21.62
CA ALA A 244 10.15 -3.16 -21.89
C ALA A 244 10.60 -1.71 -21.64
N LYS A 245 11.34 -1.48 -20.54
CA LYS A 245 11.92 -0.16 -20.24
C LYS A 245 12.88 0.30 -21.32
N ARG A 246 13.76 -0.58 -21.77
CA ARG A 246 14.75 -0.30 -22.83
C ARG A 246 14.08 -0.08 -24.18
N LEU A 247 12.94 -0.72 -24.45
CA LEU A 247 12.15 -0.52 -25.67
C LEU A 247 11.26 0.73 -25.62
N GLY A 248 11.24 1.46 -24.51
CA GLY A 248 10.58 2.76 -24.42
C GLY A 248 9.33 2.82 -23.54
N ALA A 249 8.94 1.74 -22.86
CA ALA A 249 7.87 1.81 -21.86
C ALA A 249 8.17 2.91 -20.82
N ARG A 250 7.21 3.80 -20.59
CA ARG A 250 7.42 4.97 -19.72
C ARG A 250 7.72 4.57 -18.28
N LYS A 251 6.98 3.59 -17.74
CA LYS A 251 7.14 3.07 -16.40
C LYS A 251 7.05 1.55 -16.36
N VAL A 252 7.87 0.93 -15.51
CA VAL A 252 7.80 -0.51 -15.30
C VAL A 252 7.58 -0.84 -13.83
N MET A 253 6.65 -1.76 -13.56
CA MET A 253 6.36 -2.27 -12.23
C MET A 253 6.51 -3.79 -12.26
N THR A 254 7.26 -4.34 -11.33
CA THR A 254 7.72 -5.72 -11.38
C THR A 254 7.34 -6.46 -10.11
N LEU A 255 6.59 -7.54 -10.23
CA LEU A 255 6.29 -8.45 -9.13
C LEU A 255 7.54 -9.28 -8.80
N ILE A 256 7.94 -9.28 -7.54
CA ILE A 256 9.13 -9.99 -7.06
C ILE A 256 8.79 -10.68 -5.74
N ASN A 257 8.84 -12.01 -5.76
CA ASN A 257 8.54 -12.84 -4.59
C ASN A 257 9.75 -13.00 -3.66
N ASN A 258 10.95 -13.06 -4.24
CA ASN A 258 12.19 -13.20 -3.47
C ASN A 258 12.66 -11.83 -2.94
N PRO A 259 12.68 -11.60 -1.62
CA PRO A 259 13.12 -10.33 -1.05
C PRO A 259 14.54 -9.91 -1.45
N ALA A 260 15.45 -10.87 -1.68
CA ALA A 260 16.82 -10.56 -2.09
C ALA A 260 16.88 -9.88 -3.47
N TYR A 261 15.98 -10.23 -4.39
CA TYR A 261 15.91 -9.60 -5.71
C TYR A 261 15.31 -8.19 -5.64
N VAL A 262 14.40 -7.97 -4.71
CA VAL A 262 13.82 -6.63 -4.48
C VAL A 262 14.92 -5.60 -4.19
N ASP A 263 15.88 -5.95 -3.34
CA ASP A 263 17.00 -5.06 -2.99
C ASP A 263 17.99 -4.89 -4.16
N LEU A 264 18.18 -5.94 -4.96
CA LEU A 264 19.09 -5.92 -6.11
C LEU A 264 18.61 -4.98 -7.23
N VAL A 265 17.30 -4.97 -7.52
CA VAL A 265 16.74 -4.18 -8.64
C VAL A 265 16.41 -2.73 -8.26
N GLN A 266 16.47 -2.41 -6.98
CA GLN A 266 16.13 -1.08 -6.50
C GLN A 266 17.18 -0.04 -6.89
N GLY A 267 16.73 1.09 -7.39
CA GLY A 267 17.60 2.19 -7.84
C GLY A 267 18.17 2.00 -9.25
N GLY A 268 17.79 0.90 -9.92
CA GLY A 268 18.08 0.63 -11.33
C GLY A 268 16.97 1.11 -12.28
N GLU A 269 16.83 0.44 -13.39
CA GLU A 269 15.85 0.77 -14.44
C GLU A 269 14.41 0.35 -14.08
N ILE A 270 14.20 -0.45 -13.03
CA ILE A 270 12.87 -0.83 -12.54
C ILE A 270 12.33 0.27 -11.64
N ASP A 271 11.22 0.89 -12.06
CA ASP A 271 10.64 2.02 -11.35
C ASP A 271 10.00 1.61 -10.02
N ILE A 272 9.26 0.47 -9.99
CA ILE A 272 8.61 -0.04 -8.78
C ILE A 272 8.75 -1.56 -8.71
N ALA A 273 9.36 -2.05 -7.64
CA ALA A 273 9.35 -3.46 -7.27
C ALA A 273 8.19 -3.74 -6.30
N ILE A 274 7.33 -4.70 -6.64
CA ILE A 274 6.14 -5.08 -5.89
C ILE A 274 6.40 -6.42 -5.22
N SER A 275 6.42 -6.45 -3.89
CA SER A 275 6.56 -7.69 -3.12
C SER A 275 5.22 -8.10 -2.52
N PRO A 276 4.61 -9.21 -2.97
CA PRO A 276 3.39 -9.74 -2.39
C PRO A 276 3.54 -10.05 -0.89
N GLN A 277 4.70 -10.53 -0.50
CA GLN A 277 5.00 -10.82 0.90
C GLN A 277 4.95 -9.56 1.76
N LEU A 278 5.63 -8.48 1.35
CA LEU A 278 5.63 -7.22 2.10
C LEU A 278 4.24 -6.56 2.14
N ALA A 279 3.49 -6.64 1.04
CA ALA A 279 2.13 -6.12 0.99
C ALA A 279 1.18 -6.88 1.95
N THR A 280 1.34 -8.20 2.05
CA THR A 280 0.48 -9.06 2.87
C THR A 280 0.83 -9.02 4.37
N ILE A 281 2.11 -8.83 4.72
CA ILE A 281 2.55 -8.76 6.12
C ILE A 281 1.78 -7.69 6.89
N GLY A 282 1.56 -6.51 6.30
CA GLY A 282 0.80 -5.44 6.94
C GLY A 282 -0.60 -5.89 7.35
N THR A 283 -1.32 -6.53 6.44
CA THR A 283 -2.67 -7.09 6.71
C THR A 283 -2.64 -8.13 7.83
N LEU A 284 -1.64 -9.01 7.84
CA LEU A 284 -1.49 -10.01 8.91
C LEU A 284 -1.21 -9.35 10.27
N LEU A 285 -0.31 -8.36 10.30
CA LEU A 285 0.09 -7.68 11.53
C LEU A 285 -1.10 -6.97 12.20
N THR A 286 -2.04 -6.44 11.44
CA THR A 286 -3.27 -5.82 11.97
C THR A 286 -4.02 -6.77 12.93
N HIS A 287 -4.07 -8.06 12.61
CA HIS A 287 -4.81 -9.05 13.39
C HIS A 287 -3.99 -9.71 14.52
N VAL A 288 -2.68 -9.51 14.53
CA VAL A 288 -1.76 -10.10 15.54
C VAL A 288 -1.33 -9.09 16.59
N ARG A 289 -1.41 -7.78 16.28
CA ARG A 289 -1.04 -6.69 17.19
C ARG A 289 -2.03 -6.58 18.34
N ARG A 290 -1.52 -6.15 19.49
CA ARG A 290 -2.32 -5.89 20.69
C ARG A 290 -2.81 -4.45 20.70
N GLY A 291 -3.95 -4.22 21.37
CA GLY A 291 -4.61 -2.91 21.40
C GLY A 291 -5.56 -2.74 20.20
N ASP A 292 -6.18 -1.59 20.13
CA ASP A 292 -7.16 -1.25 19.09
C ASP A 292 -6.45 -0.78 17.80
N ILE A 293 -5.62 -1.66 17.23
CA ILE A 293 -4.89 -1.41 15.99
C ILE A 293 -5.77 -1.79 14.80
N ALA A 294 -6.21 -0.79 14.04
CA ALA A 294 -7.07 -0.97 12.87
C ALA A 294 -6.28 -1.35 11.61
N SER A 295 -5.07 -0.81 11.43
CA SER A 295 -4.21 -1.20 10.31
C SER A 295 -2.73 -0.95 10.58
N VAL A 296 -1.87 -1.73 9.90
CA VAL A 296 -0.40 -1.58 9.94
C VAL A 296 0.15 -1.67 8.54
N HIS A 297 0.93 -0.69 8.15
CA HIS A 297 1.55 -0.64 6.84
C HIS A 297 3.05 -0.42 6.94
N SER A 298 3.80 -1.23 6.21
CA SER A 298 5.24 -1.07 6.08
C SER A 298 5.53 0.06 5.10
N LEU A 299 6.33 1.04 5.52
CA LEU A 299 6.84 2.10 4.66
C LEU A 299 8.23 1.73 4.17
N ARG A 300 8.46 2.06 2.90
CA ARG A 300 9.78 1.85 2.30
C ARG A 300 10.38 0.51 2.69
N ARG A 301 9.64 -0.60 2.42
CA ARG A 301 10.08 -1.99 2.64
C ARG A 301 10.48 -2.32 4.08
N GLY A 302 9.81 -1.70 5.05
CA GLY A 302 10.05 -1.98 6.45
C GLY A 302 11.05 -1.06 7.13
N ALA A 303 11.50 0.01 6.49
CA ALA A 303 12.34 1.02 7.12
C ALA A 303 11.58 1.85 8.16
N ALA A 304 10.24 1.97 8.00
CA ALA A 304 9.34 2.58 8.96
C ALA A 304 7.98 1.88 8.90
N GLU A 305 7.09 2.20 9.85
CA GLU A 305 5.70 1.73 9.84
C GLU A 305 4.74 2.92 9.96
N ALA A 306 3.59 2.79 9.28
CA ALA A 306 2.41 3.62 9.50
C ALA A 306 1.36 2.74 10.18
N ILE A 307 0.84 3.22 11.30
CA ILE A 307 -0.09 2.48 12.15
C ILE A 307 -1.36 3.31 12.31
N GLU A 308 -2.51 2.68 12.08
CA GLU A 308 -3.81 3.23 12.43
C GLU A 308 -4.28 2.58 13.72
N ALA A 309 -4.49 3.39 14.74
CA ALA A 309 -5.01 2.94 16.03
C ALA A 309 -6.31 3.69 16.35
N VAL A 310 -7.29 2.98 16.88
CA VAL A 310 -8.55 3.58 17.32
C VAL A 310 -8.44 3.96 18.79
N ALA A 311 -8.77 5.19 19.12
CA ALA A 311 -8.75 5.69 20.49
C ALA A 311 -10.07 5.34 21.19
N HIS A 312 -10.00 4.53 22.23
CA HIS A 312 -11.16 4.13 23.00
C HIS A 312 -11.07 4.58 24.46
N GLY A 313 -12.23 4.62 25.14
CA GLY A 313 -12.34 4.96 26.55
C GLY A 313 -12.56 6.46 26.78
N ASP A 314 -12.26 6.90 27.98
CA ASP A 314 -12.36 8.29 28.44
C ASP A 314 -11.02 8.80 29.01
N ALA A 315 -11.00 10.05 29.49
CA ALA A 315 -9.79 10.66 30.03
C ALA A 315 -9.22 9.95 31.28
N LYS A 316 -10.00 9.05 31.94
CA LYS A 316 -9.56 8.29 33.11
C LYS A 316 -9.01 6.92 32.75
N SER A 317 -9.63 6.24 31.79
CA SER A 317 -9.30 4.88 31.38
C SER A 317 -8.29 4.82 30.22
N SER A 318 -8.21 5.89 29.39
CA SER A 318 -7.32 5.98 28.25
C SER A 318 -6.07 6.83 28.54
N LYS A 319 -4.96 6.48 27.92
CA LYS A 319 -3.72 7.26 27.95
C LYS A 319 -3.68 8.35 26.89
N VAL A 320 -4.60 8.33 25.93
CA VAL A 320 -4.62 9.25 24.77
C VAL A 320 -5.89 10.07 24.70
N VAL A 321 -7.06 9.52 25.03
CA VAL A 321 -8.35 10.23 24.98
C VAL A 321 -8.40 11.38 25.97
N GLY A 322 -8.90 12.54 25.52
CA GLY A 322 -8.98 13.78 26.30
C GLY A 322 -7.66 14.53 26.47
N ARG A 323 -6.57 14.04 25.85
CA ARG A 323 -5.23 14.67 25.91
C ARG A 323 -4.91 15.41 24.63
N LYS A 324 -4.20 16.52 24.75
CA LYS A 324 -3.55 17.18 23.59
C LYS A 324 -2.39 16.32 23.11
N ILE A 325 -2.14 16.33 21.81
CA ILE A 325 -1.02 15.57 21.22
C ILE A 325 0.32 15.93 21.88
N ALA A 326 0.56 17.21 22.20
CA ALA A 326 1.76 17.66 22.90
C ALA A 326 1.95 17.04 24.30
N ASP A 327 0.86 16.63 24.95
CA ASP A 327 0.87 16.06 26.31
C ASP A 327 1.00 14.53 26.31
N ILE A 328 0.98 13.89 25.13
CA ILE A 328 1.11 12.44 25.01
C ILE A 328 2.59 12.08 24.92
N ALA A 329 3.05 11.22 25.83
CA ALA A 329 4.43 10.72 25.83
C ALA A 329 4.65 9.72 24.69
N LEU A 330 4.85 10.21 23.46
CA LEU A 330 5.17 9.39 22.31
C LEU A 330 6.59 8.84 22.39
N PRO A 331 6.82 7.57 22.04
CA PRO A 331 8.17 7.02 21.92
C PRO A 331 9.03 7.78 20.91
N THR A 332 10.35 7.77 21.13
CA THR A 332 11.31 8.43 20.22
C THR A 332 11.14 7.91 18.77
N GLY A 333 11.09 8.83 17.80
CA GLY A 333 10.92 8.48 16.40
C GLY A 333 9.48 8.14 16.01
N THR A 334 8.51 8.46 16.89
CA THR A 334 7.07 8.34 16.61
C THR A 334 6.46 9.72 16.44
N THR A 335 5.59 9.86 15.46
CA THR A 335 4.79 11.08 15.24
C THR A 335 3.34 10.71 14.94
N ILE A 336 2.39 11.53 15.41
CA ILE A 336 0.99 11.46 14.98
C ILE A 336 0.87 12.35 13.74
N GLY A 337 0.44 11.79 12.62
CA GLY A 337 0.33 12.49 11.34
C GLY A 337 -1.04 13.10 11.11
N ALA A 338 -2.08 12.31 11.39
CA ALA A 338 -3.47 12.72 11.21
C ALA A 338 -4.38 12.00 12.20
N ILE A 339 -5.54 12.58 12.41
CA ILE A 339 -6.66 11.99 13.14
C ILE A 339 -7.85 11.98 12.17
N ILE A 340 -8.55 10.87 12.07
CA ILE A 340 -9.81 10.81 11.35
C ILE A 340 -10.91 10.68 12.39
N ARG A 341 -11.75 11.71 12.45
CA ARG A 341 -12.90 11.82 13.34
C ARG A 341 -14.16 11.84 12.49
N ASP A 342 -15.00 10.83 12.64
CA ASP A 342 -16.16 10.61 11.78
C ASP A 342 -15.78 10.63 10.27
N GLU A 343 -16.14 11.70 9.55
CA GLU A 343 -15.81 11.90 8.13
C GLU A 343 -14.68 12.92 7.90
N GLU A 344 -14.19 13.56 8.94
CA GLU A 344 -13.22 14.64 8.85
C GLU A 344 -11.78 14.15 9.04
N VAL A 345 -10.87 14.61 8.19
CA VAL A 345 -9.42 14.37 8.31
C VAL A 345 -8.77 15.59 8.95
N LEU A 346 -8.35 15.45 10.20
CA LEU A 346 -7.66 16.46 10.97
C LEU A 346 -6.15 16.21 10.92
N ILE A 347 -5.40 17.14 10.36
CA ILE A 347 -3.93 17.02 10.43
C ILE A 347 -3.48 17.34 11.85
N ALA A 348 -2.70 16.43 12.42
CA ALA A 348 -2.31 16.46 13.83
C ALA A 348 -1.41 17.66 14.16
N HIS A 349 -1.82 18.47 15.13
CA HIS A 349 -1.05 19.58 15.68
C HIS A 349 -0.95 19.45 17.21
N ASP A 350 0.01 20.11 17.83
CA ASP A 350 0.30 20.02 19.27
C ASP A 350 -0.94 20.26 20.15
N LYS A 351 -1.84 21.15 19.70
CA LYS A 351 -3.06 21.52 20.45
C LYS A 351 -4.27 20.63 20.15
N THR A 352 -4.16 19.73 19.15
CA THR A 352 -5.26 18.82 18.81
C THR A 352 -5.50 17.86 19.96
N VAL A 353 -6.75 17.72 20.38
CA VAL A 353 -7.19 16.80 21.45
C VAL A 353 -7.72 15.54 20.78
N ILE A 354 -7.29 14.38 21.28
CA ILE A 354 -7.80 13.07 20.84
C ILE A 354 -9.12 12.77 21.55
N GLU A 355 -10.13 12.36 20.80
CA GLU A 355 -11.44 11.97 21.31
C GLU A 355 -11.68 10.46 21.16
N SER A 356 -12.64 9.93 21.89
CA SER A 356 -13.02 8.52 21.78
C SER A 356 -13.64 8.25 20.41
N GLY A 357 -13.21 7.18 19.73
CA GLY A 357 -13.59 6.85 18.36
C GLY A 357 -12.67 7.42 17.29
N ASP A 358 -11.73 8.29 17.64
CA ASP A 358 -10.75 8.81 16.68
C ASP A 358 -9.88 7.70 16.12
N HIS A 359 -9.70 7.68 14.80
CA HIS A 359 -8.69 6.90 14.12
C HIS A 359 -7.40 7.72 14.06
N VAL A 360 -6.41 7.34 14.84
CA VAL A 360 -5.15 8.05 14.98
C VAL A 360 -4.09 7.39 14.09
N ILE A 361 -3.52 8.15 13.17
CA ILE A 361 -2.48 7.66 12.25
C ILE A 361 -1.11 8.06 12.80
N LEU A 362 -0.31 7.05 13.14
CA LEU A 362 1.02 7.21 13.69
C LEU A 362 2.08 6.75 12.69
N PHE A 363 3.23 7.40 12.72
CA PHE A 363 4.42 7.02 11.98
C PHE A 363 5.54 6.65 12.94
N LEU A 364 6.14 5.50 12.71
CA LEU A 364 7.16 4.92 13.56
C LEU A 364 8.39 4.56 12.74
N VAL A 365 9.51 5.22 13.00
CA VAL A 365 10.78 4.93 12.31
C VAL A 365 11.51 3.75 12.96
N ASP A 366 11.44 3.59 14.28
CA ASP A 366 12.14 2.52 15.01
C ASP A 366 11.15 1.49 15.57
N LYS A 367 11.11 0.33 14.96
CA LYS A 367 10.19 -0.79 15.29
C LYS A 367 10.30 -1.32 16.72
N LYS A 368 11.40 -1.06 17.42
CA LYS A 368 11.54 -1.49 18.83
C LYS A 368 10.47 -0.88 19.76
N TYR A 369 9.92 0.28 19.38
CA TYR A 369 8.90 0.99 20.15
C TYR A 369 7.45 0.60 19.83
N ILE A 370 7.22 -0.40 18.99
CA ILE A 370 5.88 -0.86 18.62
C ILE A 370 5.05 -1.22 19.85
N ARG A 371 5.63 -1.95 20.80
CA ARG A 371 4.94 -2.36 22.03
C ARG A 371 4.54 -1.18 22.92
N ASP A 372 5.29 -0.09 22.86
CA ASP A 372 4.97 1.11 23.63
C ASP A 372 3.78 1.83 23.00
N ILE A 373 3.67 1.85 21.66
CA ILE A 373 2.48 2.37 20.96
C ILE A 373 1.25 1.51 21.25
N GLU A 374 1.36 0.18 21.16
CA GLU A 374 0.27 -0.73 21.51
C GLU A 374 -0.27 -0.45 22.92
N ARG A 375 0.61 -0.22 23.90
CA ARG A 375 0.26 0.10 25.29
C ARG A 375 -0.39 1.48 25.45
N LEU A 376 -0.10 2.45 24.57
CA LEU A 376 -0.73 3.76 24.60
C LEU A 376 -2.21 3.69 24.23
N PHE A 377 -2.57 2.81 23.29
CA PHE A 377 -3.94 2.64 22.80
C PHE A 377 -4.71 1.50 23.50
N GLN A 378 -4.10 0.84 24.49
CA GLN A 378 -4.81 -0.10 25.36
C GLN A 378 -5.63 0.65 26.41
N VAL A 379 -6.91 0.30 26.50
CA VAL A 379 -7.80 0.79 27.57
C VAL A 379 -7.55 -0.01 28.85
N GLY A 380 -7.54 0.66 30.02
CA GLY A 380 -7.41 0.00 31.31
C GLY A 380 -8.62 -0.91 31.62
N LEU A 381 -8.37 -2.02 32.35
CA LEU A 381 -9.39 -3.00 32.74
C LEU A 381 -10.62 -2.44 33.51
N SER A 382 -10.59 -1.18 33.91
CA SER A 382 -11.72 -0.50 34.61
C SER A 382 -12.81 0.00 33.66
N PHE A 383 -12.71 -0.24 32.36
CA PHE A 383 -13.68 0.23 31.37
C PHE A 383 -14.76 -0.84 31.03
N PHE A 384 -14.56 -2.09 31.43
CA PHE A 384 -15.53 -3.18 31.24
C PHE A 384 -16.29 -3.49 32.51
#